data_8f8f94bf3d24ce920478e2cee529fab7
#
_entry.id   8f8f94bf3d24ce920478e2cee529fab7
#
_cell.length_a   1.000
_cell.length_b   1.000
_cell.length_c   1.000
_cell.angle_alpha   90.00
_cell.angle_beta   90.00
_cell.angle_gamma   90.00
#
_symmetry.space_group_name_H-M   'P 1'
#
loop_
_entity.id
_entity.type
_entity.pdbx_description
1 polymer ?
#
loop_
_entity_poly.entity_id
_entity_poly.type
_entity_poly.pdbx_seq_one_letter_code
_entity_poly.pdbx_strand_id
1 'polypeptide(L)'
;MAHKEPSSTHLDSRYSDPRATAGDWADAVTRLREAEVFWLSTVRPDGRPHVTPLLAVWQRDTLYFSSGERERKVLNLNENREVVLTTGTNALDKGHDLVIEGEAVRESDEARLRELAALWECKYGPDWRFEVRDGAFADPHGAALVFGVTPRTVFGFAKSPYGQTRWRFS
;
A
#
# COMPACT_ATOMS: atom_id res chain seq x y z
N MET A 1 -11.90 13.48 -6.34
CA MET A 1 -12.49 13.20 -5.01
C MET A 1 -11.51 13.67 -3.96
N ALA A 2 -11.99 14.36 -2.92
CA ALA A 2 -11.17 14.75 -1.80
C ALA A 2 -10.64 13.48 -1.09
N HIS A 3 -9.40 13.51 -0.62
CA HIS A 3 -8.81 12.45 0.21
C HIS A 3 -9.26 12.62 1.64
N LYS A 4 -9.31 11.51 2.38
CA LYS A 4 -9.42 11.57 3.83
C LYS A 4 -8.16 12.26 4.38
N GLU A 5 -8.37 13.37 5.06
CA GLU A 5 -7.27 14.08 5.71
C GLU A 5 -6.79 13.32 6.96
N PRO A 6 -5.49 13.33 7.24
CA PRO A 6 -4.97 12.76 8.47
C PRO A 6 -5.52 13.50 9.69
N SER A 7 -5.83 12.78 10.75
CA SER A 7 -6.22 13.36 12.03
C SER A 7 -5.07 14.09 12.72
N SER A 8 -3.82 13.76 12.39
CA SER A 8 -2.63 14.50 12.80
C SER A 8 -1.47 14.31 11.82
N THR A 9 -0.70 15.38 11.64
CA THR A 9 0.55 15.40 10.87
C THR A 9 1.67 15.89 11.79
N HIS A 10 2.77 15.14 11.86
CA HIS A 10 3.89 15.45 12.73
C HIS A 10 5.23 15.28 12.01
N LEU A 11 6.07 16.33 12.01
CA LEU A 11 7.48 16.24 11.61
C LEU A 11 8.31 15.84 12.84
N ASP A 12 9.06 14.75 12.74
CA ASP A 12 9.99 14.39 13.82
C ASP A 12 11.29 15.19 13.67
N SER A 13 11.38 16.28 14.44
CA SER A 13 12.53 17.19 14.41
C SER A 13 13.85 16.55 14.84
N ARG A 14 13.80 15.43 15.57
CA ARG A 14 15.01 14.70 16.00
C ARG A 14 15.70 14.01 14.82
N TYR A 15 14.94 13.69 13.79
CA TYR A 15 15.38 12.96 12.59
C TYR A 15 15.07 13.72 11.31
N SER A 16 15.12 15.06 11.36
CA SER A 16 14.87 15.92 10.22
C SER A 16 15.89 17.06 10.15
N ASP A 17 16.21 17.49 8.93
CA ASP A 17 16.99 18.71 8.71
C ASP A 17 16.27 19.90 9.36
N PRO A 18 16.98 20.85 10.01
CA PRO A 18 16.35 22.02 10.62
C PRO A 18 15.49 22.88 9.65
N ARG A 19 15.73 22.75 8.34
CA ARG A 19 14.96 23.45 7.29
C ARG A 19 13.79 22.63 6.77
N ALA A 20 13.66 21.36 7.18
CA ALA A 20 12.58 20.52 6.72
C ALA A 20 11.22 20.97 7.28
N THR A 21 10.20 20.81 6.48
CA THR A 21 8.80 20.96 6.88
C THR A 21 8.09 19.63 6.81
N ALA A 22 6.99 19.49 7.55
CA ALA A 22 6.16 18.29 7.42
C ALA A 22 5.69 18.12 5.99
N GLY A 23 5.76 16.89 5.49
CA GLY A 23 5.31 16.55 4.16
C GLY A 23 3.79 16.76 3.99
N ASP A 24 3.37 17.11 2.79
CA ASP A 24 1.96 17.23 2.42
C ASP A 24 1.36 15.84 2.18
N TRP A 25 0.16 15.60 2.72
CA TRP A 25 -0.52 14.31 2.54
C TRP A 25 -1.00 14.11 1.10
N ALA A 26 -1.44 15.16 0.40
CA ALA A 26 -1.86 15.06 -0.99
C ALA A 26 -0.70 14.66 -1.92
N ASP A 27 0.51 15.15 -1.64
CA ASP A 27 1.73 14.72 -2.34
C ASP A 27 2.04 13.24 -2.06
N ALA A 28 1.88 12.79 -0.81
CA ALA A 28 2.06 11.38 -0.46
C ALA A 28 1.05 10.49 -1.21
N VAL A 29 -0.23 10.88 -1.28
CA VAL A 29 -1.26 10.16 -2.05
C VAL A 29 -0.93 10.11 -3.54
N THR A 30 -0.42 11.19 -4.11
CA THR A 30 0.02 11.20 -5.51
C THR A 30 1.10 10.15 -5.74
N ARG A 31 2.10 10.08 -4.86
CA ARG A 31 3.16 9.04 -4.91
C ARG A 31 2.62 7.63 -4.76
N LEU A 32 1.65 7.40 -3.85
CA LEU A 32 0.99 6.09 -3.69
C LEU A 32 0.24 5.65 -4.96
N ARG A 33 -0.34 6.59 -5.69
CA ARG A 33 -1.02 6.31 -6.96
C ARG A 33 -0.04 5.97 -8.08
N GLU A 34 1.07 6.67 -8.14
CA GLU A 34 2.06 6.57 -9.22
C GLU A 34 3.05 5.43 -9.00
N ALA A 35 3.30 5.02 -7.76
CA ALA A 35 4.25 3.95 -7.45
C ALA A 35 3.86 2.64 -8.13
N GLU A 36 4.77 2.08 -8.92
CA GLU A 36 4.55 0.85 -9.67
C GLU A 36 4.69 -0.40 -8.80
N VAL A 37 5.65 -0.39 -7.87
CA VAL A 37 5.97 -1.55 -7.02
C VAL A 37 5.90 -1.16 -5.55
N PHE A 38 5.31 -2.06 -4.78
CA PHE A 38 5.27 -2.00 -3.32
C PHE A 38 5.91 -3.25 -2.73
N TRP A 39 6.45 -3.11 -1.53
CA TRP A 39 6.94 -4.22 -0.73
C TRP A 39 5.96 -4.46 0.41
N LEU A 40 5.33 -5.64 0.44
CA LEU A 40 4.42 -6.05 1.49
C LEU A 40 5.16 -6.85 2.55
N SER A 41 5.13 -6.35 3.79
CA SER A 41 5.61 -7.05 4.97
C SER A 41 4.44 -7.69 5.69
N THR A 42 4.53 -9.00 5.96
CA THR A 42 3.59 -9.79 6.76
C THR A 42 4.33 -10.54 7.86
N VAL A 43 3.63 -11.05 8.85
CA VAL A 43 4.21 -11.80 9.98
C VAL A 43 3.87 -13.28 9.84
N ARG A 44 4.88 -14.14 9.88
CA ARG A 44 4.70 -15.61 9.90
C ARG A 44 4.14 -16.05 11.26
N PRO A 45 3.49 -17.23 11.33
CA PRO A 45 3.00 -17.77 12.62
C PRO A 45 4.08 -17.88 13.72
N ASP A 46 5.33 -18.08 13.34
CA ASP A 46 6.47 -18.13 14.25
C ASP A 46 7.08 -16.75 14.61
N GLY A 47 6.42 -15.66 14.18
CA GLY A 47 6.83 -14.27 14.43
C GLY A 47 7.90 -13.72 13.49
N ARG A 48 8.46 -14.51 12.58
CA ARG A 48 9.45 -14.00 11.62
C ARG A 48 8.77 -13.13 10.56
N PRO A 49 9.37 -11.98 10.20
CA PRO A 49 8.86 -11.15 9.12
C PRO A 49 8.99 -11.88 7.76
N HIS A 50 8.07 -11.56 6.86
CA HIS A 50 8.09 -12.03 5.49
C HIS A 50 7.78 -10.86 4.57
N VAL A 51 8.63 -10.61 3.59
CA VAL A 51 8.53 -9.47 2.67
C VAL A 51 8.52 -9.96 1.23
N THR A 52 7.60 -9.41 0.42
CA THR A 52 7.54 -9.66 -1.03
C THR A 52 7.21 -8.39 -1.80
N PRO A 53 7.79 -8.17 -3.00
CA PRO A 53 7.33 -7.15 -3.91
C PRO A 53 5.97 -7.54 -4.50
N LEU A 54 5.14 -6.54 -4.77
CA LEU A 54 3.85 -6.72 -5.43
C LEU A 54 3.36 -5.43 -6.09
N LEU A 55 2.32 -5.57 -6.90
CA LEU A 55 1.61 -4.45 -7.50
C LEU A 55 0.42 -4.05 -6.61
N ALA A 56 0.15 -2.75 -6.54
CA ALA A 56 -0.98 -2.24 -5.78
C ALA A 56 -1.57 -0.99 -6.41
N VAL A 57 -2.86 -0.78 -6.16
CA VAL A 57 -3.59 0.40 -6.60
C VAL A 57 -4.20 1.15 -5.42
N TRP A 58 -4.15 2.48 -5.49
CA TRP A 58 -4.74 3.36 -4.48
C TRP A 58 -6.13 3.82 -4.93
N GLN A 59 -7.15 3.55 -4.13
CA GLN A 59 -8.50 4.04 -4.38
C GLN A 59 -9.29 4.23 -3.08
N ARG A 60 -10.02 5.34 -2.97
CA ARG A 60 -10.88 5.65 -1.81
C ARG A 60 -10.13 5.49 -0.49
N ASP A 61 -8.96 6.11 -0.39
CA ASP A 61 -8.08 6.11 0.79
C ASP A 61 -7.63 4.72 1.27
N THR A 62 -7.59 3.76 0.37
CA THR A 62 -7.19 2.39 0.63
C THR A 62 -6.22 1.91 -0.45
N LEU A 63 -5.17 1.22 -0.05
CA LEU A 63 -4.22 0.57 -0.93
C LEU A 63 -4.63 -0.90 -1.12
N TYR A 64 -4.90 -1.30 -2.36
CA TYR A 64 -5.34 -2.66 -2.70
C TYR A 64 -4.23 -3.43 -3.37
N PHE A 65 -4.03 -4.67 -2.96
CA PHE A 65 -3.14 -5.64 -3.61
C PHE A 65 -3.85 -6.98 -3.83
N SER A 66 -3.33 -7.80 -4.73
CA SER A 66 -3.83 -9.15 -4.96
C SER A 66 -2.75 -10.20 -4.76
N SER A 67 -3.16 -11.41 -4.41
CA SER A 67 -2.25 -12.54 -4.21
C SER A 67 -2.97 -13.87 -4.39
N GLY A 68 -2.27 -14.84 -4.96
CA GLY A 68 -2.75 -16.21 -5.03
C GLY A 68 -3.05 -16.79 -3.65
N GLU A 69 -4.14 -17.53 -3.54
CA GLU A 69 -4.69 -18.05 -2.28
C GLU A 69 -3.67 -18.89 -1.48
N ARG A 70 -2.78 -19.60 -2.17
CA ARG A 70 -1.77 -20.47 -1.54
C ARG A 70 -0.43 -19.81 -1.27
N GLU A 71 -0.28 -18.54 -1.62
CA GLU A 71 0.96 -17.83 -1.38
C GLU A 71 1.21 -17.58 0.11
N ARG A 72 2.50 -17.57 0.50
CA ARG A 72 2.90 -17.41 1.91
C ARG A 72 2.27 -16.17 2.57
N LYS A 73 2.20 -15.06 1.88
CA LYS A 73 1.61 -13.83 2.42
C LYS A 73 0.13 -14.01 2.77
N VAL A 74 -0.66 -14.71 1.95
CA VAL A 74 -2.07 -15.00 2.25
C VAL A 74 -2.19 -15.94 3.44
N LEU A 75 -1.36 -16.98 3.53
CA LEU A 75 -1.33 -17.88 4.68
C LEU A 75 -0.97 -17.13 5.98
N ASN A 76 -0.05 -16.15 5.91
CA ASN A 76 0.27 -15.30 7.05
C ASN A 76 -0.91 -14.43 7.46
N LEU A 77 -1.65 -13.85 6.49
CA LEU A 77 -2.81 -12.99 6.74
C LEU A 77 -3.99 -13.72 7.39
N ASN A 78 -4.09 -15.03 7.24
CA ASN A 78 -5.11 -15.84 7.93
C ASN A 78 -4.91 -15.84 9.45
N GLU A 79 -3.65 -15.70 9.90
CA GLU A 79 -3.28 -15.69 11.32
C GLU A 79 -3.08 -14.27 11.86
N ASN A 80 -2.48 -13.40 11.06
CA ASN A 80 -2.18 -12.02 11.46
C ASN A 80 -2.35 -11.07 10.26
N ARG A 81 -3.34 -10.18 10.37
CA ARG A 81 -3.69 -9.22 9.31
C ARG A 81 -2.90 -7.92 9.36
N GLU A 82 -2.10 -7.71 10.41
CA GLU A 82 -1.25 -6.53 10.52
C GLU A 82 -0.15 -6.56 9.45
N VAL A 83 -0.08 -5.50 8.67
CA VAL A 83 0.84 -5.39 7.54
C VAL A 83 1.50 -4.03 7.48
N VAL A 84 2.64 -4.02 6.79
CA VAL A 84 3.29 -2.80 6.34
C VAL A 84 3.48 -2.89 4.82
N LEU A 85 3.06 -1.86 4.10
CA LEU A 85 3.40 -1.66 2.69
C LEU A 85 4.43 -0.53 2.60
N THR A 86 5.46 -0.74 1.79
CA THR A 86 6.47 0.28 1.54
C THR A 86 6.65 0.51 0.06
N THR A 87 6.92 1.75 -0.31
CA THR A 87 7.36 2.13 -1.66
C THR A 87 8.28 3.32 -1.56
N GLY A 88 9.08 3.56 -2.59
CA GLY A 88 9.97 4.71 -2.59
C GLY A 88 10.97 4.69 -3.74
N THR A 89 11.84 5.69 -3.72
CA THR A 89 12.91 5.83 -4.71
C THR A 89 14.21 5.25 -4.15
N ASN A 90 14.76 4.23 -4.79
CA ASN A 90 16.04 3.64 -4.38
C ASN A 90 17.22 4.56 -4.77
N ALA A 91 17.26 5.74 -4.16
CA ALA A 91 18.31 6.75 -4.31
C ALA A 91 18.56 7.42 -2.96
N LEU A 92 19.80 7.84 -2.70
CA LEU A 92 20.20 8.40 -1.42
C LEU A 92 19.68 9.83 -1.20
N ASP A 93 19.74 10.67 -2.21
CA ASP A 93 19.64 12.14 -2.12
C ASP A 93 18.39 12.72 -2.80
N LYS A 94 17.52 11.88 -3.34
CA LYS A 94 16.30 12.32 -4.03
C LYS A 94 15.14 11.36 -3.83
N GLY A 95 13.93 11.90 -3.96
CA GLY A 95 12.69 11.14 -3.83
C GLY A 95 12.15 11.10 -2.41
N HIS A 96 11.17 10.25 -2.22
CA HIS A 96 10.44 10.04 -0.97
C HIS A 96 10.22 8.55 -0.77
N ASP A 97 10.43 8.06 0.42
CA ASP A 97 10.01 6.72 0.79
C ASP A 97 8.76 6.80 1.66
N LEU A 98 7.81 5.90 1.44
CA LEU A 98 6.56 5.83 2.19
C LEU A 98 6.44 4.47 2.86
N VAL A 99 6.00 4.48 4.11
CA VAL A 99 5.71 3.29 4.92
C VAL A 99 4.28 3.39 5.41
N ILE A 100 3.44 2.45 5.01
CA ILE A 100 2.00 2.43 5.27
C ILE A 100 1.70 1.27 6.22
N GLU A 101 1.24 1.58 7.43
CA GLU A 101 0.81 0.61 8.42
C GLU A 101 -0.72 0.49 8.44
N GLY A 102 -1.21 -0.72 8.46
CA GLY A 102 -2.64 -1.00 8.53
C GLY A 102 -2.96 -2.48 8.62
N GLU A 103 -4.24 -2.78 8.57
CA GLU A 103 -4.76 -4.15 8.56
C GLU A 103 -5.19 -4.51 7.13
N ALA A 104 -4.77 -5.68 6.64
CA ALA A 104 -5.20 -6.22 5.36
C ALA A 104 -6.58 -6.88 5.52
N VAL A 105 -7.60 -6.31 4.89
CA VAL A 105 -8.97 -6.81 4.90
C VAL A 105 -9.33 -7.34 3.52
N ARG A 106 -9.88 -8.54 3.46
CA ARG A 106 -10.32 -9.14 2.20
C ARG A 106 -11.43 -8.32 1.56
N GLU A 107 -11.26 -8.00 0.27
CA GLU A 107 -12.32 -7.47 -0.58
C GLU A 107 -12.90 -8.61 -1.42
N SER A 108 -14.22 -8.81 -1.35
CA SER A 108 -14.92 -9.87 -2.08
C SER A 108 -16.20 -9.38 -2.77
N ASP A 109 -16.56 -8.12 -2.61
CA ASP A 109 -17.69 -7.53 -3.34
C ASP A 109 -17.34 -7.44 -4.83
N GLU A 110 -18.12 -8.13 -5.66
CA GLU A 110 -17.81 -8.24 -7.09
C GLU A 110 -17.90 -6.91 -7.85
N ALA A 111 -18.80 -6.01 -7.45
CA ALA A 111 -18.89 -4.70 -8.09
C ALA A 111 -17.63 -3.89 -7.79
N ARG A 112 -17.17 -3.95 -6.55
CA ARG A 112 -15.92 -3.34 -6.11
C ARG A 112 -14.70 -3.95 -6.79
N LEU A 113 -14.65 -5.26 -6.88
CA LEU A 113 -13.57 -5.96 -7.59
C LEU A 113 -13.49 -5.59 -9.07
N ARG A 114 -14.63 -5.38 -9.76
CA ARG A 114 -14.63 -4.90 -11.16
C ARG A 114 -14.07 -3.47 -11.29
N GLU A 115 -14.39 -2.58 -10.35
CA GLU A 115 -13.79 -1.23 -10.31
C GLU A 115 -12.27 -1.32 -10.13
N LEU A 116 -11.81 -2.17 -9.22
CA LEU A 116 -10.39 -2.39 -8.96
C LEU A 116 -9.68 -3.04 -10.16
N ALA A 117 -10.27 -4.04 -10.80
CA ALA A 117 -9.70 -4.67 -12.00
C ALA A 117 -9.48 -3.65 -13.13
N ALA A 118 -10.45 -2.76 -13.37
CA ALA A 118 -10.30 -1.69 -14.34
C ALA A 118 -9.17 -0.71 -13.97
N LEU A 119 -9.00 -0.44 -12.67
CA LEU A 119 -7.92 0.41 -12.18
C LEU A 119 -6.54 -0.23 -12.35
N TRP A 120 -6.45 -1.57 -12.16
CA TRP A 120 -5.23 -2.34 -12.43
C TRP A 120 -4.83 -2.28 -13.90
N GLU A 121 -5.75 -2.55 -14.82
CA GLU A 121 -5.51 -2.47 -16.26
C GLU A 121 -5.10 -1.05 -16.68
N CYS A 122 -5.75 -0.02 -16.14
CA CYS A 122 -5.41 1.37 -16.40
C CYS A 122 -3.98 1.72 -15.94
N LYS A 123 -3.56 1.23 -14.79
CA LYS A 123 -2.25 1.55 -14.20
C LYS A 123 -1.10 0.73 -14.80
N TYR A 124 -1.32 -0.57 -15.01
CA TYR A 124 -0.27 -1.53 -15.32
C TYR A 124 -0.33 -2.06 -16.75
N GLY A 125 -1.36 -1.71 -17.50
CA GLY A 125 -1.54 -2.12 -18.89
C GLY A 125 -2.34 -3.42 -19.06
N PRO A 126 -2.56 -3.83 -20.34
CA PRO A 126 -3.48 -4.91 -20.70
C PRO A 126 -3.05 -6.31 -20.20
N ASP A 127 -1.77 -6.50 -19.91
CA ASP A 127 -1.26 -7.77 -19.36
C ASP A 127 -1.76 -8.01 -17.92
N TRP A 128 -2.27 -6.95 -17.26
CA TRP A 128 -2.84 -6.96 -15.91
C TRP A 128 -4.35 -6.80 -15.91
N ARG A 129 -4.99 -7.30 -16.94
CA ARG A 129 -6.43 -7.36 -17.06
C ARG A 129 -6.96 -8.59 -16.33
N PHE A 130 -7.84 -8.38 -15.36
CA PHE A 130 -8.44 -9.45 -14.57
C PHE A 130 -9.93 -9.57 -14.84
N GLU A 131 -10.40 -10.80 -14.97
CA GLU A 131 -11.82 -11.12 -14.81
C GLU A 131 -12.14 -11.24 -13.33
N VAL A 132 -13.40 -10.96 -12.96
CA VAL A 132 -13.89 -11.14 -11.59
C VAL A 132 -14.83 -12.33 -11.55
N ARG A 133 -14.54 -13.29 -10.67
CA ARG A 133 -15.35 -14.48 -10.46
C ARG A 133 -15.22 -14.95 -9.01
N ASP A 134 -16.34 -15.35 -8.42
CA ASP A 134 -16.39 -15.97 -7.08
C ASP A 134 -15.71 -15.09 -5.99
N GLY A 135 -15.88 -13.77 -6.07
CA GLY A 135 -15.30 -12.82 -5.11
C GLY A 135 -13.77 -12.73 -5.15
N ALA A 136 -13.15 -12.96 -6.31
CA ALA A 136 -11.72 -12.88 -6.54
C ALA A 136 -11.39 -12.42 -7.97
N PHE A 137 -10.13 -12.08 -8.23
CA PHE A 137 -9.61 -11.98 -9.59
C PHE A 137 -9.35 -13.40 -10.13
N ALA A 138 -9.84 -13.67 -11.32
CA ALA A 138 -9.54 -14.93 -12.01
C ALA A 138 -8.14 -14.86 -12.62
N ASP A 139 -7.31 -15.81 -12.24
CA ASP A 139 -5.94 -16.00 -12.73
C ASP A 139 -5.87 -17.36 -13.45
N PRO A 140 -5.10 -17.51 -14.54
CA PRO A 140 -4.89 -18.80 -15.20
C PRO A 140 -4.38 -19.92 -14.29
N HIS A 141 -3.73 -19.55 -13.17
CA HIS A 141 -3.16 -20.47 -12.19
C HIS A 141 -4.03 -20.65 -10.93
N GLY A 142 -5.23 -20.03 -10.90
CA GLY A 142 -6.17 -20.09 -9.77
C GLY A 142 -6.80 -18.74 -9.45
N ALA A 143 -7.34 -18.59 -8.25
CA ALA A 143 -7.91 -17.34 -7.78
C ALA A 143 -6.84 -16.44 -7.15
N ALA A 144 -6.84 -15.17 -7.50
CA ALA A 144 -6.06 -14.14 -6.81
C ALA A 144 -7.02 -13.34 -5.89
N LEU A 145 -6.81 -13.49 -4.59
CA LEU A 145 -7.58 -12.80 -3.56
C LEU A 145 -7.14 -11.34 -3.48
N VAL A 146 -8.09 -10.43 -3.37
CA VAL A 146 -7.82 -9.00 -3.24
C VAL A 146 -7.95 -8.58 -1.78
N PHE A 147 -6.99 -7.77 -1.31
CA PHE A 147 -6.97 -7.22 0.03
C PHE A 147 -6.82 -5.71 -0.02
N GLY A 148 -7.59 -5.01 0.80
CA GLY A 148 -7.49 -3.57 1.02
C GLY A 148 -6.79 -3.26 2.34
N VAL A 149 -5.90 -2.29 2.33
CA VAL A 149 -5.22 -1.74 3.51
C VAL A 149 -5.56 -0.27 3.61
N THR A 150 -6.46 0.07 4.52
CA THR A 150 -6.73 1.46 4.88
C THR A 150 -5.65 1.90 5.88
N PRO A 151 -4.91 2.96 5.60
CA PRO A 151 -3.84 3.40 6.49
C PRO A 151 -4.35 3.77 7.88
N ARG A 152 -3.65 3.31 8.91
CA ARG A 152 -3.77 3.81 10.29
C ARG A 152 -2.66 4.81 10.59
N THR A 153 -1.46 4.51 10.14
CA THR A 153 -0.30 5.39 10.22
C THR A 153 0.46 5.32 8.89
N VAL A 154 0.92 6.48 8.43
CA VAL A 154 1.86 6.54 7.30
C VAL A 154 3.09 7.35 7.73
N PHE A 155 4.27 6.86 7.38
CA PHE A 155 5.51 7.61 7.50
C PHE A 155 6.00 8.01 6.11
N GLY A 156 6.43 9.24 5.97
CA GLY A 156 7.08 9.77 4.78
C GLY A 156 8.50 10.21 5.11
N PHE A 157 9.46 9.72 4.33
CA PHE A 157 10.88 10.03 4.47
C PHE A 157 11.32 10.82 3.25
N ALA A 158 11.34 12.15 3.38
CA ALA A 158 11.91 13.04 2.37
C ALA A 158 13.44 12.94 2.41
N LYS A 159 14.08 13.05 1.25
CA LYS A 159 15.55 12.88 1.14
C LYS A 159 16.31 14.18 0.90
N SER A 160 15.65 15.22 0.43
CA SER A 160 16.29 16.52 0.20
C SER A 160 15.28 17.67 0.25
N PRO A 161 15.26 18.45 1.34
CA PRO A 161 15.95 18.22 2.60
C PRO A 161 15.44 16.95 3.30
N TYR A 162 16.32 16.31 4.07
CA TYR A 162 15.94 15.12 4.82
C TYR A 162 14.87 15.45 5.87
N GLY A 163 13.77 14.69 5.88
CA GLY A 163 12.67 14.90 6.81
C GLY A 163 11.80 13.68 7.00
N GLN A 164 11.41 13.44 8.25
CA GLN A 164 10.54 12.33 8.61
C GLN A 164 9.19 12.88 9.07
N THR A 165 8.16 12.64 8.28
CA THR A 165 6.77 12.99 8.59
C THR A 165 5.97 11.77 8.97
N ARG A 166 5.10 11.90 9.95
CA ARG A 166 4.12 10.88 10.33
C ARG A 166 2.71 11.44 10.21
N TRP A 167 1.86 10.76 9.46
CA TRP A 167 0.42 11.00 9.38
C TRP A 167 -0.34 9.90 10.12
N ARG A 168 -1.33 10.26 10.91
CA ARG A 168 -2.24 9.32 11.59
C ARG A 168 -3.66 9.51 11.11
N PHE A 169 -4.40 8.43 11.04
CA PHE A 169 -5.80 8.40 10.62
C PHE A 169 -6.65 7.78 11.73
N SER A 170 -7.79 8.37 12.02
CA SER A 170 -8.81 7.90 12.96
C SER A 170 -9.96 7.22 12.22
#